data_9edaa4b8ef1ab896f4743079248e4563
#
_entry.id   9edaa4b8ef1ab896f4743079248e4563
#
_cell.length_a   1.000
_cell.length_b   1.000
_cell.length_c   1.000
_cell.angle_alpha   90.00
_cell.angle_beta   90.00
_cell.angle_gamma   90.00
#
_symmetry.space_group_name_H-M   'P 1'
#
loop_
_entity.id
_entity.type
_entity.pdbx_description
1 polymer ?
#
loop_
_entity_poly.entity_id
_entity_poly.type
_entity_poly.pdbx_seq_one_letter_code
_entity_poly.pdbx_strand_id
1 'polypeptide(L)'
;MRSKELAKVISQECIGTGVYSMWIETKAADTAVAGQFISVYCNDKTKLLPRPISICQVDKENGRLRIVYRVVGGGTTEMSTYKAGDSVSIIGPLGNGFMRREGKK
;
A
#
# COMPACT_ATOMS: atom_id res chain seq x y z
N MET A 1 -5.46 5.09 -17.70
CA MET A 1 -4.49 5.83 -16.88
C MET A 1 -4.86 5.77 -15.41
N ARG A 2 -3.87 5.62 -14.56
CA ARG A 2 -4.14 5.56 -13.13
C ARG A 2 -3.92 6.93 -12.52
N SER A 3 -4.74 7.26 -11.55
CA SER A 3 -4.64 8.53 -10.87
C SER A 3 -4.56 8.27 -9.37
N LYS A 4 -4.14 9.27 -8.64
CA LYS A 4 -4.06 9.16 -7.20
C LYS A 4 -5.45 8.97 -6.61
N GLU A 5 -5.51 8.12 -5.63
CA GLU A 5 -6.73 7.86 -4.91
C GLU A 5 -6.45 8.06 -3.42
N LEU A 6 -7.40 8.64 -2.71
CA LEU A 6 -7.26 8.82 -1.27
C LEU A 6 -7.78 7.56 -0.60
N ALA A 7 -6.89 6.82 0.03
CA ALA A 7 -7.25 5.60 0.75
C ALA A 7 -7.32 5.89 2.23
N LYS A 8 -8.15 5.12 2.93
CA LYS A 8 -8.32 5.30 4.36
C LYS A 8 -7.59 4.20 5.10
N VAL A 9 -6.81 4.59 6.09
CA VAL A 9 -6.11 3.63 6.94
C VAL A 9 -7.14 2.99 7.88
N ILE A 10 -7.26 1.67 7.80
CA ILE A 10 -8.18 0.93 8.66
C ILE A 10 -7.47 0.51 9.94
N SER A 11 -6.23 0.03 9.81
CA SER A 11 -5.45 -0.37 10.96
C SER A 11 -3.99 -0.41 10.58
N GLN A 12 -3.14 -0.33 11.57
CA GLN A 12 -1.70 -0.48 11.39
C GLN A 12 -1.11 -1.12 12.61
N GLU A 13 -0.18 -2.03 12.40
CA GLU A 13 0.38 -2.81 13.48
C GLU A 13 1.85 -3.09 13.19
N CYS A 14 2.67 -2.98 14.23
CA CYS A 14 4.08 -3.32 14.13
C CYS A 14 4.20 -4.83 14.31
N ILE A 15 4.67 -5.51 13.26
CA ILE A 15 4.74 -6.97 13.28
C ILE A 15 6.17 -7.50 13.41
N GLY A 16 7.13 -6.59 13.51
CA GLY A 16 8.53 -6.94 13.70
C GLY A 16 9.31 -5.66 13.88
N THR A 17 10.60 -5.77 14.16
CA THR A 17 11.42 -4.58 14.33
C THR A 17 11.45 -3.76 13.04
N GLY A 18 10.83 -2.59 13.08
CA GLY A 18 10.76 -1.70 11.92
C GLY A 18 9.89 -2.22 10.78
N VAL A 19 9.06 -3.24 11.03
CA VAL A 19 8.19 -3.82 9.98
C VAL A 19 6.74 -3.62 10.41
N TYR A 20 5.94 -3.09 9.50
CA TYR A 20 4.55 -2.74 9.79
C TYR A 20 3.60 -3.38 8.80
N SER A 21 2.41 -3.71 9.29
CA SER A 21 1.30 -4.21 8.48
C SER A 21 0.20 -3.18 8.56
N MET A 22 -0.27 -2.73 7.39
CA MET A 22 -1.31 -1.71 7.31
C MET A 22 -2.44 -2.20 6.42
N TRP A 23 -3.66 -2.10 6.90
CA TRP A 23 -4.85 -2.32 6.09
C TRP A 23 -5.39 -0.97 5.64
N ILE A 24 -5.66 -0.84 4.36
CA ILE A 24 -6.25 0.38 3.82
C ILE A 24 -7.51 0.05 3.04
N GLU A 25 -8.46 0.96 3.08
CA GLU A 25 -9.71 0.84 2.32
C GLU A 25 -9.58 1.67 1.06
N THR A 26 -9.77 1.04 -0.09
CA THR A 26 -9.51 1.69 -1.37
C THR A 26 -10.22 0.96 -2.49
N LYS A 27 -10.61 1.71 -3.51
CA LYS A 27 -11.20 1.13 -4.71
C LYS A 27 -10.22 0.25 -5.46
N ALA A 28 -8.94 0.43 -5.25
CA ALA A 28 -7.93 -0.39 -5.90
C ALA A 28 -8.09 -1.87 -5.56
N ALA A 29 -8.75 -2.18 -4.43
CA ALA A 29 -8.97 -3.56 -4.03
C ALA A 29 -9.84 -4.32 -5.04
N ASP A 30 -10.65 -3.63 -5.84
CA ASP A 30 -11.53 -4.29 -6.80
C ASP A 30 -10.74 -5.04 -7.86
N THR A 31 -9.60 -4.54 -8.25
CA THR A 31 -8.81 -5.13 -9.33
C THR A 31 -7.45 -5.64 -8.88
N ALA A 32 -7.09 -5.42 -7.62
CA ALA A 32 -5.77 -5.80 -7.11
C ALA A 32 -5.67 -7.31 -6.89
N VAL A 33 -4.46 -7.81 -7.03
CA VAL A 33 -4.14 -9.18 -6.63
C VAL A 33 -2.84 -9.13 -5.84
N ALA A 34 -2.66 -10.12 -4.96
CA ALA A 34 -1.44 -10.22 -4.18
C ALA A 34 -0.24 -10.31 -5.12
N GLY A 35 0.84 -9.67 -4.75
CA GLY A 35 2.04 -9.62 -5.58
C GLY A 35 2.15 -8.37 -6.41
N GLN A 36 1.06 -7.66 -6.64
CA GLN A 36 1.13 -6.34 -7.23
C GLN A 36 1.61 -5.36 -6.17
N PHE A 37 1.82 -4.11 -6.57
CA PHE A 37 2.22 -3.10 -5.60
C PHE A 37 1.41 -1.82 -5.82
N ILE A 38 1.47 -0.94 -4.85
CA ILE A 38 0.90 0.39 -4.94
C ILE A 38 2.02 1.39 -4.67
N SER A 39 1.88 2.59 -5.24
CA SER A 39 2.77 3.69 -4.90
C SER A 39 2.08 4.50 -3.83
N VAL A 40 2.74 4.66 -2.70
CA VAL A 40 2.19 5.38 -1.56
C VAL A 40 2.82 6.77 -1.51
N TYR A 41 1.98 7.78 -1.46
CA TYR A 41 2.42 9.18 -1.39
C TYR A 41 2.15 9.67 0.03
N CYS A 42 3.21 10.08 0.71
CA CYS A 42 3.07 10.60 2.07
C CYS A 42 2.39 11.96 2.06
N ASN A 43 1.76 12.28 3.18
CA ASN A 43 1.05 13.54 3.30
C ASN A 43 1.99 14.74 3.49
N ASP A 44 3.20 14.48 3.95
CA ASP A 44 4.21 15.53 4.14
C ASP A 44 4.74 15.96 2.77
N LYS A 45 4.51 17.21 2.43
CA LYS A 45 4.90 17.72 1.12
C LYS A 45 6.41 17.73 0.89
N THR A 46 7.19 17.65 1.95
CA THR A 46 8.65 17.60 1.80
C THR A 46 9.14 16.22 1.38
N LYS A 47 8.25 15.22 1.40
CA LYS A 47 8.58 13.85 1.01
C LYS A 47 7.83 13.52 -0.27
N LEU A 48 8.35 14.03 -1.38
CA LEU A 48 7.63 14.01 -2.66
C LEU A 48 7.69 12.69 -3.39
N LEU A 49 8.69 11.85 -3.12
CA LEU A 49 8.84 10.60 -3.85
C LEU A 49 7.92 9.55 -3.29
N PRO A 50 7.13 8.91 -4.15
CA PRO A 50 6.27 7.82 -3.69
C PRO A 50 7.10 6.60 -3.32
N ARG A 51 6.53 5.76 -2.46
CA ARG A 51 7.17 4.51 -2.06
C ARG A 51 6.39 3.34 -2.65
N PRO A 52 7.04 2.49 -3.43
CA PRO A 52 6.36 1.29 -3.94
C PRO A 52 6.28 0.25 -2.83
N ILE A 53 5.07 -0.17 -2.52
CA ILE A 53 4.83 -1.12 -1.44
C ILE A 53 4.04 -2.30 -2.00
N SER A 54 4.51 -3.51 -1.74
CA SER A 54 3.84 -4.71 -2.24
C SER A 54 2.53 -4.97 -1.52
N ILE A 55 1.56 -5.44 -2.28
CA ILE A 55 0.27 -5.84 -1.74
C ILE A 55 0.41 -7.27 -1.22
N CYS A 56 0.18 -7.44 0.08
CA CYS A 56 0.31 -8.73 0.74
C CYS A 56 -0.97 -9.54 0.67
N GLN A 57 -2.11 -8.88 0.89
CA GLN A 57 -3.41 -9.54 0.85
C GLN A 57 -4.44 -8.59 0.26
N VAL A 58 -5.48 -9.17 -0.32
CA VAL A 58 -6.59 -8.41 -0.89
C VAL A 58 -7.88 -8.93 -0.30
N ASP A 59 -8.69 -8.03 0.24
CA ASP A 59 -10.02 -8.35 0.74
C ASP A 59 -11.00 -7.59 -0.15
N LYS A 60 -11.40 -8.23 -1.24
CA LYS A 60 -12.29 -7.59 -2.21
C LYS A 60 -13.67 -7.34 -1.65
N GLU A 61 -14.10 -8.21 -0.76
CA GLU A 61 -15.43 -8.12 -0.19
C GLU A 61 -15.62 -6.83 0.60
N ASN A 62 -14.58 -6.42 1.30
CA ASN A 62 -14.63 -5.20 2.10
C ASN A 62 -13.89 -4.03 1.47
N GLY A 63 -13.32 -4.23 0.28
CA GLY A 63 -12.62 -3.17 -0.42
C GLY A 63 -11.33 -2.76 0.26
N ARG A 64 -10.56 -3.72 0.75
CA ARG A 64 -9.36 -3.43 1.53
C ARG A 64 -8.14 -4.16 1.00
N LEU A 65 -6.98 -3.54 1.19
CA LEU A 65 -5.69 -4.10 0.87
C LEU A 65 -4.84 -4.14 2.12
N ARG A 66 -4.05 -5.21 2.28
CA ARG A 66 -3.04 -5.28 3.32
C ARG A 66 -1.68 -5.10 2.69
N ILE A 67 -0.93 -4.13 3.19
CA ILE A 67 0.43 -3.89 2.75
C ILE A 67 1.36 -4.09 3.93
N VAL A 68 2.55 -4.62 3.65
CA VAL A 68 3.58 -4.83 4.67
C VAL A 68 4.82 -4.11 4.18
N TYR A 69 5.42 -3.31 5.03
CA TYR A 69 6.56 -2.52 4.62
C TYR A 69 7.55 -2.39 5.77
N ARG A 70 8.79 -2.10 5.40
CA ARG A 70 9.87 -1.88 6.38
C ARG A 70 10.19 -0.40 6.41
N VAL A 71 10.44 0.11 7.60
CA VAL A 71 10.84 1.51 7.76
C VAL A 71 12.30 1.63 7.35
N VAL A 72 12.54 2.34 6.23
CA VAL A 72 13.90 2.47 5.69
C VAL A 72 14.26 3.89 5.30
N GLY A 73 13.34 4.83 5.43
CA GLY A 73 13.63 6.22 5.06
C GLY A 73 12.52 7.12 5.48
N GLY A 74 12.62 8.40 5.12
CA GLY A 74 11.67 9.40 5.56
C GLY A 74 10.22 9.08 5.25
N GLY A 75 9.95 8.60 4.02
CA GLY A 75 8.58 8.29 3.62
C GLY A 75 7.98 7.17 4.44
N THR A 76 8.72 6.07 4.60
CA THR A 76 8.19 4.94 5.37
C THR A 76 8.15 5.24 6.85
N THR A 77 9.04 6.13 7.34
CA THR A 77 8.97 6.58 8.72
C THR A 77 7.66 7.33 8.95
N GLU A 78 7.28 8.20 8.01
CA GLU A 78 6.02 8.90 8.15
C GLU A 78 4.85 7.93 8.10
N MET A 79 4.88 6.94 7.17
CA MET A 79 3.82 5.94 7.11
C MET A 79 3.60 5.24 8.44
N SER A 80 4.68 5.01 9.18
CA SER A 80 4.58 4.28 10.44
C SER A 80 3.88 5.08 11.53
N THR A 81 3.63 6.38 11.31
CA THR A 81 2.89 7.19 12.27
C THR A 81 1.39 7.22 11.99
N TYR A 82 0.96 6.67 10.86
CA TYR A 82 -0.46 6.68 10.52
C TYR A 82 -1.22 5.66 11.35
N LYS A 83 -2.48 5.95 11.56
CA LYS A 83 -3.34 5.07 12.35
C LYS A 83 -4.74 5.08 11.77
N ALA A 84 -5.61 4.27 12.34
CA ALA A 84 -6.99 4.15 11.87
C ALA A 84 -7.64 5.51 11.76
N GLY A 85 -8.25 5.78 10.62
CA GLY A 85 -8.90 7.04 10.35
C GLY A 85 -8.06 8.01 9.53
N ASP A 86 -6.75 7.81 9.49
CA ASP A 86 -5.89 8.65 8.65
C ASP A 86 -6.10 8.32 7.18
N SER A 87 -5.72 9.25 6.32
CA SER A 87 -5.81 9.06 4.88
C SER A 87 -4.43 9.09 4.27
N VAL A 88 -4.28 8.34 3.19
CA VAL A 88 -3.02 8.31 2.44
C VAL A 88 -3.34 8.23 0.96
N SER A 89 -2.56 8.93 0.14
CA SER A 89 -2.75 8.91 -1.31
C SER A 89 -1.99 7.74 -1.91
N ILE A 90 -2.63 7.01 -2.81
CA ILE A 90 -2.00 5.89 -3.47
C ILE A 90 -2.30 5.90 -4.96
N ILE A 91 -1.44 5.24 -5.72
CA ILE A 91 -1.69 4.92 -7.12
C ILE A 91 -1.48 3.43 -7.27
N GLY A 92 -2.45 2.75 -7.89
CA GLY A 92 -2.33 1.33 -8.14
C GLY A 92 -3.69 0.68 -8.27
N PRO A 93 -3.72 -0.63 -8.41
CA PRO A 93 -2.59 -1.56 -8.33
C PRO A 93 -1.70 -1.50 -9.57
N LEU A 94 -0.41 -1.78 -9.37
CA LEU A 94 0.59 -1.74 -10.41
C LEU A 94 1.34 -3.07 -10.46
N GLY A 95 1.93 -3.34 -11.61
CA GLY A 95 2.74 -4.52 -11.77
C GLY A 95 1.94 -5.79 -11.96
N ASN A 96 2.64 -6.90 -12.00
CA ASN A 96 2.03 -8.22 -12.18
C ASN A 96 1.89 -8.89 -10.84
N GLY A 97 0.82 -9.63 -10.68
CA GLY A 97 0.64 -10.39 -9.44
C GLY A 97 1.47 -11.66 -9.44
N PHE A 98 1.40 -12.38 -8.32
CA PHE A 98 2.13 -13.64 -8.18
C PHE A 98 1.70 -14.69 -9.21
N MET A 99 0.49 -14.58 -9.73
CA MET A 99 -0.03 -15.54 -10.69
C MET A 99 0.66 -15.48 -12.03
N ARG A 100 1.36 -14.47 -12.28
CA ARG A 100 2.02 -14.34 -13.56
C ARG A 100 3.16 -15.26 -13.68
N ARG A 101 3.19 -15.82 -14.37
CA ARG A 101 4.22 -16.56 -14.48
C ARG A 101 4.64 -16.88 -15.73
N GLU A 102 4.61 -16.85 -16.17
CA GLU A 102 4.75 -17.07 -16.92
C GLU A 102 5.40 -16.79 -17.57
N GLY A 103 5.89 -17.00 -17.80
CA GLY A 103 6.46 -16.75 -18.36
C GLY A 103 6.89 -16.38 -19.04
N LYS A 104 6.83 -16.19 -19.17
CA LYS A 104 7.18 -15.75 -19.77
C LYS A 104 7.83 -14.98 -19.64
N LYS A 105 8.22 -15.03 -19.63
CA LYS A 105 8.79 -14.36 -19.54
C LYS A 105 9.12 -14.06 -19.68
#